data_b54b6b11ae184afe5b32399deb0ba9ab
#
_entry.id   b54b6b11ae184afe5b32399deb0ba9ab
#
_cell.length_a   1.000
_cell.length_b   1.000
_cell.length_c   1.000
_cell.angle_alpha   90.00
_cell.angle_beta   90.00
_cell.angle_gamma   90.00
#
_symmetry.space_group_name_H-M   'P 1'
#
loop_
_entity.id
_entity.type
_entity.pdbx_description
1 polymer ?
#
loop_
_entity_poly.entity_id
_entity_poly.type
_entity_poly.pdbx_seq_one_letter_code
_entity_poly.pdbx_strand_id
1 'polypeptide(L)'
;MKKLSIAVVAVLTLGLGATPAKAIVFGEDIISASTQYPWVASIWYAGINDDYYQPMCTGSLIAPDVVLTAAHCLFNSGTYFVQMGSDIIDGDNEATFYEVDAVWKNPRYSKRTLVNDIGLLKLTRPQTAVAPMPFATRSDLAAVKRAKDMEILGWGQNQSGESATYLRYTRVTEQSRAARALYPARFYNPNTMIAAGRYIKRERVYTGACYGDSGGPLLATIKGVRKVIGVTSWGKAGCNTKAPTVFSNVAYYERDLAKGMATLQTSALILNRAMPSITSEPSIQAGSGSLTCNAGAWSTNTSKIEVVWNAPWSIWKTTNPTVTLPVRNLIETKYTCVVTGSNRNGTISREVSVTVPVAPTAATSPRIEVSTWTINPTLNQSITCTPPTWRTTQVSTSLAWYATSATSLDPSTATLLGEGSSLVMSEAVEAAMAGKTNLFCMATGSNLGGVVRLATYVTVTLPFRK
;
A
#
# COMPACT_ATOMS: atom_id res chain seq x y z
N MET A 1 -40.43 2.58 -63.84
CA MET A 1 -40.06 3.15 -62.53
C MET A 1 -40.08 2.03 -61.51
N LYS A 2 -38.91 1.44 -61.21
CA LYS A 2 -38.76 0.33 -60.26
C LYS A 2 -38.35 0.92 -58.90
N LYS A 3 -39.17 0.68 -57.88
CA LYS A 3 -38.89 1.07 -56.49
C LYS A 3 -37.90 0.08 -55.89
N LEU A 4 -36.77 0.59 -55.45
CA LEU A 4 -35.75 -0.18 -54.70
C LEU A 4 -36.06 -0.10 -53.21
N SER A 5 -36.46 -1.22 -52.60
CA SER A 5 -36.66 -1.32 -51.16
C SER A 5 -35.34 -1.67 -50.52
N ILE A 6 -34.82 -0.77 -49.66
CA ILE A 6 -33.64 -1.00 -48.81
C ILE A 6 -34.14 -1.68 -47.53
N ALA A 7 -33.77 -2.94 -47.35
CA ALA A 7 -33.96 -3.65 -46.09
C ALA A 7 -32.83 -3.26 -45.13
N VAL A 8 -33.16 -2.56 -44.06
CA VAL A 8 -32.25 -2.30 -42.93
C VAL A 8 -32.19 -3.56 -42.08
N VAL A 9 -31.07 -4.27 -42.16
CA VAL A 9 -30.75 -5.38 -41.25
C VAL A 9 -30.19 -4.76 -39.94
N ALA A 10 -31.02 -4.72 -38.91
CA ALA A 10 -30.57 -4.41 -37.55
C ALA A 10 -29.76 -5.59 -37.02
N VAL A 11 -28.43 -5.45 -37.00
CA VAL A 11 -27.56 -6.40 -36.30
C VAL A 11 -27.70 -6.12 -34.79
N LEU A 12 -28.48 -6.96 -34.11
CA LEU A 12 -28.44 -7.04 -32.63
C LEU A 12 -27.10 -7.64 -32.26
N THR A 13 -26.14 -6.81 -31.87
CA THR A 13 -24.98 -7.25 -31.12
C THR A 13 -25.46 -7.62 -29.73
N LEU A 14 -25.70 -8.90 -29.50
CA LEU A 14 -25.77 -9.48 -28.18
C LEU A 14 -24.37 -9.25 -27.54
N GLY A 15 -24.26 -8.21 -26.74
CA GLY A 15 -23.15 -8.03 -25.84
C GLY A 15 -23.12 -9.22 -24.88
N LEU A 16 -22.26 -10.19 -25.18
CA LEU A 16 -21.83 -11.16 -24.18
C LEU A 16 -21.15 -10.36 -23.09
N GLY A 17 -21.93 -9.96 -22.07
CA GLY A 17 -21.40 -9.43 -20.84
C GLY A 17 -20.45 -10.48 -20.28
N ALA A 18 -19.15 -10.21 -20.36
CA ALA A 18 -18.16 -10.97 -19.62
C ALA A 18 -18.56 -10.88 -18.15
N THR A 19 -19.05 -11.97 -17.59
CA THR A 19 -19.28 -12.05 -16.16
C THR A 19 -17.91 -11.85 -15.49
N PRO A 20 -17.79 -10.91 -14.54
CA PRO A 20 -16.52 -10.71 -13.86
C PRO A 20 -16.04 -12.03 -13.28
N ALA A 21 -14.81 -12.34 -13.55
CA ALA A 21 -14.15 -13.54 -13.09
C ALA A 21 -14.10 -13.55 -11.54
N LYS A 22 -14.38 -14.69 -10.91
CA LYS A 22 -14.65 -14.78 -9.46
C LYS A 22 -13.58 -15.61 -8.71
N ALA A 23 -12.84 -15.03 -7.73
CA ALA A 23 -11.94 -15.73 -6.81
C ALA A 23 -12.71 -16.73 -5.91
N ILE A 24 -12.05 -17.61 -5.23
CA ILE A 24 -12.65 -18.85 -4.69
C ILE A 24 -13.50 -19.46 -5.79
N VAL A 25 -13.13 -20.56 -6.34
CA VAL A 25 -13.82 -21.17 -7.48
C VAL A 25 -15.33 -21.26 -7.21
N PHE A 26 -16.14 -20.52 -7.96
CA PHE A 26 -17.58 -20.30 -7.76
C PHE A 26 -17.94 -19.60 -6.43
N GLY A 27 -17.07 -18.72 -5.92
CA GLY A 27 -17.35 -17.85 -4.76
C GLY A 27 -18.12 -16.57 -5.12
N GLU A 28 -18.51 -15.84 -4.09
CA GLU A 28 -19.22 -14.54 -4.18
C GLU A 28 -18.36 -13.45 -3.57
N ASP A 29 -18.39 -12.22 -4.15
CA ASP A 29 -17.68 -11.06 -3.62
C ASP A 29 -18.31 -10.52 -2.34
N ILE A 30 -17.47 -10.08 -1.41
CA ILE A 30 -17.85 -9.36 -0.20
C ILE A 30 -17.41 -7.92 -0.35
N ILE A 31 -18.31 -7.03 -0.70
CA ILE A 31 -18.01 -5.61 -0.98
C ILE A 31 -17.69 -4.82 0.30
N SER A 32 -18.09 -5.31 1.48
CA SER A 32 -17.86 -4.69 2.79
C SER A 32 -17.09 -5.61 3.73
N ALA A 33 -15.99 -6.16 3.26
CA ALA A 33 -15.13 -7.08 4.02
C ALA A 33 -14.54 -6.40 5.26
N SER A 34 -14.20 -5.11 5.17
CA SER A 34 -13.68 -4.29 6.27
C SER A 34 -14.62 -4.26 7.50
N THR A 35 -15.92 -4.43 7.32
CA THR A 35 -16.90 -4.45 8.40
C THR A 35 -17.39 -5.86 8.75
N GLN A 36 -17.55 -6.75 7.78
CA GLN A 36 -18.08 -8.09 7.99
C GLN A 36 -17.04 -9.11 8.43
N TYR A 37 -15.80 -8.96 7.91
CA TYR A 37 -14.69 -9.90 8.12
C TYR A 37 -13.36 -9.16 8.36
N PRO A 38 -13.31 -8.13 9.22
CA PRO A 38 -12.13 -7.28 9.39
C PRO A 38 -10.89 -8.05 9.84
N TRP A 39 -11.07 -9.22 10.44
CA TRP A 39 -10.05 -10.12 10.95
C TRP A 39 -9.45 -11.07 9.88
N VAL A 40 -10.03 -11.09 8.66
CA VAL A 40 -9.42 -11.85 7.55
C VAL A 40 -8.24 -11.04 7.01
N ALA A 41 -7.12 -11.73 6.91
CA ALA A 41 -5.83 -11.15 6.56
C ALA A 41 -5.40 -11.55 5.16
N SER A 42 -5.00 -10.61 4.32
CA SER A 42 -4.15 -10.87 3.16
C SER A 42 -2.70 -10.85 3.60
N ILE A 43 -1.93 -11.90 3.28
CA ILE A 43 -0.52 -12.03 3.64
C ILE A 43 0.34 -11.66 2.45
N TRP A 44 1.19 -10.67 2.63
CA TRP A 44 2.12 -10.13 1.65
C TRP A 44 3.54 -10.54 2.00
N TYR A 45 4.32 -10.87 1.00
CA TYR A 45 5.69 -11.34 1.16
C TYR A 45 6.62 -10.71 0.14
N ALA A 46 7.83 -10.39 0.59
CA ALA A 46 8.98 -10.08 -0.26
C ALA A 46 10.15 -10.96 0.13
N GLY A 47 10.77 -11.61 -0.83
CA GLY A 47 12.03 -12.33 -0.64
C GLY A 47 13.20 -11.37 -0.37
N ILE A 48 14.36 -11.92 -0.04
CA ILE A 48 15.55 -11.10 0.31
C ILE A 48 15.99 -10.17 -0.83
N ASN A 49 15.76 -10.58 -2.08
CA ASN A 49 16.17 -9.85 -3.27
C ASN A 49 15.00 -9.25 -4.04
N ASP A 50 13.79 -9.29 -3.47
CA ASP A 50 12.61 -8.75 -4.11
C ASP A 50 12.46 -7.26 -3.77
N ASP A 51 12.21 -6.45 -4.78
CA ASP A 51 12.02 -5.00 -4.64
C ASP A 51 10.59 -4.62 -4.23
N TYR A 52 9.66 -5.58 -4.18
CA TYR A 52 8.26 -5.33 -3.88
C TYR A 52 7.58 -6.50 -3.16
N TYR A 53 6.55 -6.19 -2.37
CA TYR A 53 5.70 -7.18 -1.72
C TYR A 53 4.59 -7.65 -2.65
N GLN A 54 4.29 -8.95 -2.58
CA GLN A 54 3.17 -9.55 -3.33
C GLN A 54 2.19 -10.21 -2.38
N PRO A 55 0.86 -10.07 -2.60
CA PRO A 55 -0.13 -10.86 -1.88
C PRO A 55 0.01 -12.32 -2.31
N MET A 56 0.17 -13.23 -1.35
CA MET A 56 0.44 -14.62 -1.67
C MET A 56 -0.45 -15.63 -0.94
N CYS A 57 -0.94 -15.26 0.23
CA CYS A 57 -1.71 -16.13 1.10
C CYS A 57 -2.79 -15.35 1.85
N THR A 58 -3.67 -16.09 2.48
CA THR A 58 -4.73 -15.58 3.37
C THR A 58 -4.44 -16.03 4.80
N GLY A 59 -4.98 -15.32 5.79
CA GLY A 59 -4.87 -15.68 7.21
C GLY A 59 -6.08 -15.23 8.03
N SER A 60 -6.00 -15.46 9.33
CA SER A 60 -7.04 -15.06 10.30
C SER A 60 -6.41 -14.49 11.55
N LEU A 61 -6.78 -13.28 11.96
CA LEU A 61 -6.39 -12.73 13.27
C LEU A 61 -7.07 -13.56 14.37
N ILE A 62 -6.28 -14.26 15.21
CA ILE A 62 -6.77 -15.13 16.30
C ILE A 62 -6.41 -14.64 17.70
N ALA A 63 -5.51 -13.69 17.78
CA ALA A 63 -5.15 -12.92 18.96
C ALA A 63 -4.81 -11.48 18.50
N PRO A 64 -4.77 -10.48 19.38
CA PRO A 64 -4.54 -9.09 18.96
C PRO A 64 -3.31 -8.88 18.07
N ASP A 65 -2.31 -9.73 18.18
CA ASP A 65 -1.06 -9.64 17.46
C ASP A 65 -0.65 -10.96 16.78
N VAL A 66 -1.58 -11.91 16.61
CA VAL A 66 -1.29 -13.22 16.01
C VAL A 66 -2.25 -13.54 14.88
N VAL A 67 -1.71 -13.78 13.70
CA VAL A 67 -2.43 -14.25 12.52
C VAL A 67 -2.13 -15.73 12.28
N LEU A 68 -3.20 -16.53 12.23
CA LEU A 68 -3.18 -17.94 11.88
C LEU A 68 -3.15 -18.12 10.36
N THR A 69 -2.26 -18.97 9.86
CA THR A 69 -2.15 -19.28 8.44
C THR A 69 -1.60 -20.70 8.21
N ALA A 70 -1.32 -21.08 6.97
CA ALA A 70 -0.69 -22.35 6.64
C ALA A 70 0.84 -22.27 6.77
N ALA A 71 1.48 -23.39 7.15
CA ALA A 71 2.95 -23.46 7.25
C ALA A 71 3.64 -23.30 5.88
N HIS A 72 2.98 -23.72 4.80
CA HIS A 72 3.55 -23.57 3.46
C HIS A 72 3.57 -22.10 2.97
N CYS A 73 2.80 -21.21 3.59
CA CYS A 73 2.84 -19.77 3.36
C CYS A 73 4.08 -19.09 3.98
N LEU A 74 4.79 -19.79 4.88
CA LEU A 74 5.91 -19.23 5.63
C LEU A 74 7.24 -19.73 5.07
N PHE A 75 8.02 -18.84 4.46
CA PHE A 75 9.36 -19.13 3.97
C PHE A 75 10.40 -18.92 5.07
N ASN A 76 11.61 -19.43 4.86
CA ASN A 76 12.68 -19.31 5.85
C ASN A 76 13.40 -17.97 5.81
N SER A 77 13.15 -17.16 4.80
CA SER A 77 13.83 -15.88 4.56
C SER A 77 12.85 -14.90 3.92
N GLY A 78 13.14 -13.60 4.00
CA GLY A 78 12.26 -12.55 3.49
C GLY A 78 11.45 -11.87 4.60
N THR A 79 10.61 -10.95 4.21
CA THR A 79 9.77 -10.13 5.09
C THR A 79 8.29 -10.29 4.76
N TYR A 80 7.45 -10.09 5.77
CA TYR A 80 6.01 -10.24 5.65
C TYR A 80 5.30 -8.98 6.11
N PHE A 81 4.21 -8.67 5.42
CA PHE A 81 3.16 -7.77 5.89
C PHE A 81 1.81 -8.47 5.87
N VAL A 82 0.92 -7.99 6.69
CA VAL A 82 -0.46 -8.46 6.76
C VAL A 82 -1.38 -7.26 6.52
N GLN A 83 -2.24 -7.35 5.52
CA GLN A 83 -3.30 -6.36 5.30
C GLN A 83 -4.60 -6.87 5.90
N MET A 84 -5.27 -6.06 6.74
CA MET A 84 -6.55 -6.37 7.39
C MET A 84 -7.45 -5.15 7.45
N GLY A 85 -8.78 -5.37 7.54
CA GLY A 85 -9.74 -4.27 7.65
C GLY A 85 -9.91 -3.47 6.35
N SER A 86 -9.55 -4.05 5.20
CA SER A 86 -9.77 -3.48 3.87
C SER A 86 -10.85 -4.25 3.11
N ASP A 87 -11.58 -3.56 2.24
CA ASP A 87 -12.56 -4.16 1.33
C ASP A 87 -11.89 -4.78 0.10
N ILE A 88 -10.70 -4.29 -0.24
CA ILE A 88 -9.93 -4.70 -1.41
C ILE A 88 -8.47 -5.04 -1.04
N ILE A 89 -7.85 -5.91 -1.85
CA ILE A 89 -6.39 -6.03 -1.86
C ILE A 89 -5.86 -4.85 -2.66
N ASP A 90 -5.29 -3.85 -1.96
CA ASP A 90 -4.53 -2.78 -2.58
C ASP A 90 -3.25 -2.53 -1.80
N GLY A 91 -2.20 -2.13 -2.50
CA GLY A 91 -0.92 -1.74 -1.89
C GLY A 91 -0.92 -0.31 -1.35
N ASP A 92 -1.96 0.47 -1.61
CA ASP A 92 -1.96 1.92 -1.45
C ASP A 92 -2.53 2.38 -0.10
N ASN A 93 -3.27 1.53 0.60
CA ASN A 93 -3.87 1.84 1.90
C ASN A 93 -2.99 1.40 3.08
N GLU A 94 -1.94 2.16 3.38
CA GLU A 94 -0.98 1.87 4.45
C GLU A 94 -1.63 1.68 5.84
N ALA A 95 -2.76 2.31 6.11
CA ALA A 95 -3.44 2.20 7.40
C ALA A 95 -3.92 0.79 7.71
N THR A 96 -4.05 -0.07 6.70
CA THR A 96 -4.49 -1.46 6.82
C THR A 96 -3.35 -2.47 6.87
N PHE A 97 -2.08 -2.04 6.71
CA PHE A 97 -0.91 -2.89 6.74
C PHE A 97 -0.28 -2.99 8.14
N TYR A 98 0.10 -4.20 8.49
CA TYR A 98 0.76 -4.56 9.75
C TYR A 98 2.02 -5.34 9.43
N GLU A 99 3.15 -4.85 9.92
CA GLU A 99 4.43 -5.55 9.80
C GLU A 99 4.45 -6.79 10.68
N VAL A 100 5.12 -7.84 10.21
CA VAL A 100 5.30 -9.10 10.94
C VAL A 100 6.69 -9.14 11.58
N ASP A 101 6.70 -9.28 12.90
CA ASP A 101 7.91 -9.38 13.72
C ASP A 101 8.54 -10.77 13.65
N ALA A 102 7.71 -11.81 13.74
CA ALA A 102 8.18 -13.19 13.79
C ALA A 102 7.17 -14.17 13.16
N VAL A 103 7.67 -15.31 12.73
CA VAL A 103 6.87 -16.40 12.19
C VAL A 103 7.13 -17.69 12.98
N TRP A 104 6.07 -18.46 13.17
CA TRP A 104 6.17 -19.82 13.66
C TRP A 104 5.56 -20.79 12.65
N LYS A 105 6.34 -21.75 12.26
CA LYS A 105 5.93 -22.87 11.41
C LYS A 105 5.88 -24.12 12.26
N ASN A 106 4.81 -24.92 12.13
CA ASN A 106 4.77 -26.18 12.86
C ASN A 106 6.04 -26.99 12.59
N PRO A 107 6.83 -27.33 13.60
CA PRO A 107 8.14 -28.00 13.39
C PRO A 107 8.01 -29.39 12.75
N ARG A 108 6.82 -29.97 12.74
CA ARG A 108 6.51 -31.26 12.09
C ARG A 108 5.90 -31.07 10.69
N TYR A 109 5.88 -29.85 10.16
CA TYR A 109 5.37 -29.60 8.81
C TYR A 109 6.21 -30.34 7.76
N SER A 110 5.55 -31.03 6.85
CA SER A 110 6.20 -31.73 5.73
C SER A 110 5.82 -31.10 4.39
N LYS A 111 6.76 -30.44 3.77
CA LYS A 111 6.57 -29.84 2.43
C LYS A 111 6.18 -30.90 1.36
N ARG A 112 6.59 -32.16 1.54
CA ARG A 112 6.31 -33.24 0.59
C ARG A 112 4.87 -33.75 0.65
N THR A 113 4.26 -33.77 1.84
CA THR A 113 2.93 -34.36 2.09
C THR A 113 1.90 -33.35 2.55
N LEU A 114 2.31 -32.11 2.84
CA LEU A 114 1.50 -31.02 3.43
C LEU A 114 0.82 -31.44 4.75
N VAL A 115 1.37 -32.42 5.44
CA VAL A 115 0.93 -32.81 6.79
C VAL A 115 1.46 -31.79 7.78
N ASN A 116 0.68 -31.48 8.82
CA ASN A 116 0.96 -30.45 9.84
C ASN A 116 1.13 -29.05 9.25
N ASP A 117 0.37 -28.73 8.20
CA ASP A 117 0.41 -27.49 7.47
C ASP A 117 -0.38 -26.38 8.22
N ILE A 118 0.25 -25.86 9.26
CA ILE A 118 -0.29 -24.79 10.11
C ILE A 118 0.85 -23.93 10.65
N GLY A 119 0.66 -22.61 10.68
CA GLY A 119 1.65 -21.65 11.09
C GLY A 119 1.04 -20.37 11.65
N LEU A 120 1.87 -19.52 12.22
CA LEU A 120 1.50 -18.26 12.85
C LEU A 120 2.43 -17.14 12.39
N LEU A 121 1.87 -15.94 12.26
CA LEU A 121 2.59 -14.68 12.09
C LEU A 121 2.35 -13.84 13.34
N LYS A 122 3.42 -13.29 13.92
CA LYS A 122 3.39 -12.36 15.03
C LYS A 122 3.51 -10.95 14.46
N LEU A 123 2.54 -10.10 14.74
CA LEU A 123 2.59 -8.69 14.34
C LEU A 123 3.52 -7.90 15.26
N THR A 124 4.20 -6.89 14.73
CA THR A 124 5.07 -5.98 15.51
C THR A 124 4.29 -5.21 16.58
N ARG A 125 3.00 -4.96 16.33
CA ARG A 125 2.09 -4.28 17.25
C ARG A 125 0.72 -4.94 17.26
N PRO A 126 0.02 -4.96 18.42
CA PRO A 126 -1.33 -5.48 18.49
C PRO A 126 -2.31 -4.67 17.63
N GLN A 127 -3.20 -5.38 16.94
CA GLN A 127 -4.35 -4.80 16.29
C GLN A 127 -5.48 -4.66 17.33
N THR A 128 -5.83 -3.42 17.68
CA THR A 128 -6.82 -3.12 18.73
C THR A 128 -8.22 -2.76 18.19
N ALA A 129 -8.29 -2.33 16.92
CA ALA A 129 -9.55 -1.95 16.28
C ALA A 129 -10.37 -3.14 15.77
N VAL A 130 -9.73 -4.32 15.62
CA VAL A 130 -10.36 -5.54 15.12
C VAL A 130 -10.36 -6.61 16.20
N ALA A 131 -11.55 -7.15 16.51
CA ALA A 131 -11.66 -8.26 17.42
C ALA A 131 -11.11 -9.54 16.77
N PRO A 132 -10.19 -10.27 17.44
CA PRO A 132 -9.72 -11.56 16.95
C PRO A 132 -10.84 -12.59 16.80
N MET A 133 -10.75 -13.41 15.76
CA MET A 133 -11.71 -14.46 15.50
C MET A 133 -11.43 -15.68 16.38
N PRO A 134 -12.41 -16.20 17.14
CA PRO A 134 -12.26 -17.43 17.89
C PRO A 134 -11.90 -18.61 16.99
N PHE A 135 -11.08 -19.52 17.47
CA PHE A 135 -10.75 -20.76 16.78
C PHE A 135 -11.17 -22.00 17.58
N ALA A 136 -11.31 -23.11 16.87
CA ALA A 136 -11.76 -24.37 17.49
C ALA A 136 -10.67 -25.01 18.33
N THR A 137 -11.05 -25.50 19.49
CA THR A 137 -10.18 -26.19 20.45
C THR A 137 -10.38 -27.70 20.41
N ARG A 138 -9.53 -28.47 21.10
CA ARG A 138 -9.66 -29.94 21.18
C ARG A 138 -11.01 -30.37 21.74
N SER A 139 -11.60 -29.59 22.63
CA SER A 139 -12.97 -29.83 23.15
C SER A 139 -14.05 -29.69 22.07
N ASP A 140 -13.74 -29.09 20.92
CA ASP A 140 -14.64 -28.91 19.79
C ASP A 140 -14.51 -30.00 18.72
N LEU A 141 -13.49 -30.90 18.80
CA LEU A 141 -13.21 -31.90 17.76
C LEU A 141 -14.45 -32.74 17.33
N ALA A 142 -15.27 -33.15 18.28
CA ALA A 142 -16.48 -33.93 17.96
C ALA A 142 -17.55 -33.07 17.24
N ALA A 143 -17.65 -31.79 17.57
CA ALA A 143 -18.57 -30.86 16.91
C ALA A 143 -18.06 -30.47 15.52
N VAL A 144 -16.75 -30.24 15.38
CA VAL A 144 -16.09 -29.96 14.08
C VAL A 144 -16.33 -31.10 13.09
N LYS A 145 -16.20 -32.36 13.52
CA LYS A 145 -16.49 -33.53 12.66
C LYS A 145 -17.97 -33.63 12.20
N ARG A 146 -18.89 -32.94 12.89
CA ARG A 146 -20.31 -32.90 12.57
C ARG A 146 -20.78 -31.61 11.94
N ALA A 147 -19.88 -30.64 11.76
CA ALA A 147 -20.20 -29.35 11.14
C ALA A 147 -20.69 -29.58 9.70
N LYS A 148 -21.87 -29.05 9.37
CA LYS A 148 -22.48 -29.20 8.04
C LYS A 148 -22.37 -27.90 7.23
N ASP A 149 -22.65 -26.79 7.88
CA ASP A 149 -22.63 -25.46 7.26
C ASP A 149 -21.31 -24.81 7.57
N MET A 150 -20.47 -24.74 6.57
CA MET A 150 -19.15 -24.17 6.66
C MET A 150 -18.98 -23.11 5.58
N GLU A 151 -18.06 -22.18 5.81
CA GLU A 151 -17.71 -21.14 4.87
C GLU A 151 -16.20 -21.06 4.71
N ILE A 152 -15.73 -20.85 3.48
CA ILE A 152 -14.35 -20.49 3.18
C ILE A 152 -14.29 -19.04 2.73
N LEU A 153 -13.21 -18.35 3.13
CA LEU A 153 -12.93 -16.97 2.75
C LEU A 153 -11.50 -16.86 2.24
N GLY A 154 -11.28 -16.02 1.26
CA GLY A 154 -9.95 -15.74 0.76
C GLY A 154 -9.90 -14.73 -0.37
N TRP A 155 -8.67 -14.36 -0.70
CA TRP A 155 -8.33 -13.38 -1.73
C TRP A 155 -7.71 -14.04 -2.97
N GLY A 156 -7.83 -15.36 -3.09
CA GLY A 156 -7.15 -16.14 -4.10
C GLY A 156 -7.72 -15.97 -5.51
N GLN A 157 -7.19 -16.79 -6.42
CA GLN A 157 -7.61 -16.80 -7.82
C GLN A 157 -8.96 -17.50 -8.00
N ASN A 158 -9.63 -17.10 -9.07
CA ASN A 158 -10.87 -17.70 -9.54
C ASN A 158 -10.61 -18.87 -10.51
N GLN A 159 -11.69 -19.40 -11.11
CA GLN A 159 -11.63 -20.46 -12.13
C GLN A 159 -10.95 -20.03 -13.44
N SER A 160 -10.78 -18.71 -13.69
CA SER A 160 -10.10 -18.16 -14.86
C SER A 160 -8.63 -17.81 -14.58
N GLY A 161 -8.15 -18.03 -13.33
CA GLY A 161 -6.78 -17.71 -12.93
C GLY A 161 -6.54 -16.24 -12.55
N GLU A 162 -7.61 -15.43 -12.44
CA GLU A 162 -7.51 -14.03 -12.07
C GLU A 162 -7.59 -13.88 -10.54
N SER A 163 -6.72 -13.06 -9.97
CA SER A 163 -6.73 -12.73 -8.55
C SER A 163 -7.93 -11.87 -8.18
N ALA A 164 -8.47 -12.07 -6.97
CA ALA A 164 -9.59 -11.28 -6.48
C ALA A 164 -9.15 -9.89 -6.05
N THR A 165 -9.91 -8.88 -6.44
CA THR A 165 -9.82 -7.54 -5.86
C THR A 165 -10.55 -7.49 -4.53
N TYR A 166 -11.73 -8.10 -4.43
CA TYR A 166 -12.56 -8.17 -3.21
C TYR A 166 -12.36 -9.48 -2.48
N LEU A 167 -12.54 -9.47 -1.15
CA LEU A 167 -12.63 -10.70 -0.37
C LEU A 167 -13.80 -11.54 -0.87
N ARG A 168 -13.61 -12.85 -0.91
CA ARG A 168 -14.63 -13.77 -1.37
C ARG A 168 -14.96 -14.84 -0.37
N TYR A 169 -16.18 -15.36 -0.49
CA TYR A 169 -16.63 -16.49 0.29
C TYR A 169 -17.41 -17.48 -0.55
N THR A 170 -17.50 -18.72 -0.07
CA THR A 170 -18.50 -19.68 -0.51
C THR A 170 -18.88 -20.61 0.63
N ARG A 171 -20.14 -21.02 0.62
CA ARG A 171 -20.62 -22.05 1.54
C ARG A 171 -20.21 -23.42 1.06
N VAL A 172 -19.74 -24.25 1.99
CA VAL A 172 -19.24 -25.59 1.71
C VAL A 172 -19.78 -26.58 2.73
N THR A 173 -19.70 -27.85 2.38
CA THR A 173 -20.09 -28.97 3.26
C THR A 173 -18.91 -29.92 3.41
N GLU A 174 -18.95 -30.74 4.46
CA GLU A 174 -17.94 -31.75 4.74
C GLU A 174 -17.89 -32.81 3.63
N GLN A 175 -16.71 -33.21 3.19
CA GLN A 175 -16.45 -34.07 2.03
C GLN A 175 -15.43 -35.19 2.32
N SER A 176 -15.27 -35.63 3.55
CA SER A 176 -14.27 -36.65 3.91
C SER A 176 -14.43 -37.98 3.14
N ARG A 177 -15.68 -38.35 2.82
CA ARG A 177 -15.94 -39.57 2.01
C ARG A 177 -15.38 -39.42 0.60
N ALA A 178 -15.65 -38.28 -0.03
CA ALA A 178 -15.12 -37.96 -1.37
C ALA A 178 -13.57 -37.82 -1.34
N ALA A 179 -13.03 -37.17 -0.35
CA ALA A 179 -11.58 -36.98 -0.19
C ALA A 179 -10.87 -38.34 -0.02
N ARG A 180 -11.38 -39.27 0.76
CA ARG A 180 -10.82 -40.63 0.90
C ARG A 180 -10.80 -41.40 -0.42
N ALA A 181 -11.79 -41.18 -1.28
CA ALA A 181 -11.87 -41.84 -2.59
C ALA A 181 -10.94 -41.20 -3.64
N LEU A 182 -10.68 -39.90 -3.51
CA LEU A 182 -9.98 -39.11 -4.53
C LEU A 182 -8.51 -38.81 -4.21
N TYR A 183 -8.13 -38.92 -2.93
CA TYR A 183 -6.77 -38.63 -2.47
C TYR A 183 -6.11 -39.85 -1.84
N PRO A 184 -4.84 -40.13 -2.14
CA PRO A 184 -4.10 -41.21 -1.49
C PRO A 184 -4.02 -41.02 0.03
N ALA A 185 -4.13 -42.10 0.82
CA ALA A 185 -4.13 -42.06 2.28
C ALA A 185 -2.86 -41.41 2.89
N ARG A 186 -1.75 -41.42 2.18
CA ARG A 186 -0.51 -40.74 2.62
C ARG A 186 -0.60 -39.22 2.59
N PHE A 187 -1.55 -38.63 1.87
CA PHE A 187 -1.75 -37.20 1.79
C PHE A 187 -2.95 -36.72 2.59
N TYR A 188 -4.04 -37.49 2.68
CA TYR A 188 -5.26 -37.09 3.39
C TYR A 188 -5.50 -37.96 4.62
N ASN A 189 -5.49 -37.33 5.80
CA ASN A 189 -5.82 -37.95 7.07
C ASN A 189 -7.00 -37.20 7.74
N PRO A 190 -8.18 -37.81 7.84
CA PRO A 190 -9.40 -37.16 8.37
C PRO A 190 -9.33 -36.84 9.88
N ASN A 191 -8.31 -37.29 10.60
CA ASN A 191 -8.12 -36.92 12.01
C ASN A 191 -7.42 -35.57 12.14
N THR A 192 -6.54 -35.24 11.22
CA THR A 192 -5.71 -34.02 11.24
C THR A 192 -6.15 -33.00 10.18
N MET A 193 -7.04 -33.42 9.27
CA MET A 193 -7.48 -32.61 8.14
C MET A 193 -9.00 -32.63 8.01
N ILE A 194 -9.56 -31.58 7.45
CA ILE A 194 -10.95 -31.47 7.03
C ILE A 194 -10.97 -31.35 5.51
N ALA A 195 -11.83 -32.10 4.84
CA ALA A 195 -12.09 -31.89 3.42
C ALA A 195 -13.46 -31.23 3.27
N ALA A 196 -13.53 -30.12 2.54
CA ALA A 196 -14.77 -29.39 2.34
C ALA A 196 -14.89 -28.85 0.91
N GLY A 197 -16.14 -28.74 0.46
CA GLY A 197 -16.54 -28.22 -0.85
C GLY A 197 -18.04 -28.39 -1.03
N ARG A 198 -18.64 -27.65 -1.94
CA ARG A 198 -20.04 -27.86 -2.37
C ARG A 198 -19.99 -28.44 -3.79
N TYR A 199 -20.52 -29.67 -3.95
CA TYR A 199 -20.53 -30.28 -5.28
C TYR A 199 -21.62 -29.69 -6.17
N ILE A 200 -21.18 -29.14 -7.31
CA ILE A 200 -22.04 -28.54 -8.34
C ILE A 200 -22.31 -29.66 -9.38
N LYS A 201 -23.47 -30.25 -9.31
CA LYS A 201 -23.85 -31.43 -10.15
C LYS A 201 -23.74 -31.12 -11.66
N ARG A 202 -24.19 -29.94 -12.09
CA ARG A 202 -24.18 -29.52 -13.49
C ARG A 202 -22.77 -29.48 -14.06
N GLU A 203 -21.82 -28.91 -13.31
CA GLU A 203 -20.43 -28.71 -13.73
C GLU A 203 -19.54 -29.92 -13.37
N ARG A 204 -20.03 -30.85 -12.54
CA ARG A 204 -19.30 -32.00 -11.98
C ARG A 204 -18.02 -31.59 -11.23
N VAL A 205 -18.08 -30.49 -10.51
CA VAL A 205 -16.96 -29.90 -9.76
C VAL A 205 -17.39 -29.52 -8.35
N TYR A 206 -16.42 -29.22 -7.49
CA TYR A 206 -16.66 -28.64 -6.17
C TYR A 206 -16.39 -27.13 -6.21
N THR A 207 -17.09 -26.35 -5.41
CA THR A 207 -16.58 -25.04 -5.01
C THR A 207 -15.35 -25.25 -4.13
N GLY A 208 -14.37 -24.39 -4.19
CA GLY A 208 -13.15 -24.61 -3.42
C GLY A 208 -12.15 -23.46 -3.48
N ALA A 209 -11.11 -23.57 -2.68
CA ALA A 209 -10.00 -22.63 -2.64
C ALA A 209 -9.08 -22.78 -3.87
N CYS A 210 -8.39 -21.67 -4.21
CA CYS A 210 -7.42 -21.59 -5.28
C CYS A 210 -6.12 -20.93 -4.79
N TYR A 211 -5.20 -20.60 -5.71
CA TYR A 211 -3.95 -19.90 -5.37
C TYR A 211 -4.26 -18.54 -4.72
N GLY A 212 -3.63 -18.25 -3.59
CA GLY A 212 -3.89 -17.07 -2.78
C GLY A 212 -4.86 -17.27 -1.61
N ASP A 213 -5.76 -18.29 -1.68
CA ASP A 213 -6.63 -18.66 -0.55
C ASP A 213 -5.90 -19.50 0.51
N SER A 214 -4.70 -19.97 0.21
CA SER A 214 -3.82 -20.73 1.14
C SER A 214 -3.71 -20.03 2.48
N GLY A 215 -3.89 -20.76 3.58
CA GLY A 215 -3.85 -20.19 4.94
C GLY A 215 -5.17 -19.55 5.38
N GLY A 216 -6.10 -19.30 4.47
CA GLY A 216 -7.40 -18.71 4.75
C GLY A 216 -8.30 -19.60 5.61
N PRO A 217 -9.33 -19.03 6.27
CA PRO A 217 -10.18 -19.72 7.21
C PRO A 217 -11.22 -20.64 6.55
N LEU A 218 -11.44 -21.80 7.17
CA LEU A 218 -12.67 -22.55 7.10
C LEU A 218 -13.45 -22.26 8.39
N LEU A 219 -14.65 -21.71 8.26
CA LEU A 219 -15.49 -21.29 9.37
C LEU A 219 -16.65 -22.26 9.58
N ALA A 220 -17.06 -22.43 10.84
CA ALA A 220 -18.34 -23.04 11.21
C ALA A 220 -18.84 -22.48 12.55
N THR A 221 -20.15 -22.60 12.78
CA THR A 221 -20.72 -22.32 14.09
C THR A 221 -20.61 -23.59 14.95
N ILE A 222 -19.81 -23.50 16.01
CA ILE A 222 -19.54 -24.57 16.95
C ILE A 222 -20.08 -24.17 18.32
N LYS A 223 -21.04 -24.93 18.85
CA LYS A 223 -21.69 -24.63 20.13
C LYS A 223 -22.22 -23.19 20.22
N GLY A 224 -22.82 -22.70 19.14
CA GLY A 224 -23.37 -21.34 19.06
C GLY A 224 -22.36 -20.22 18.77
N VAL A 225 -21.06 -20.52 18.69
CA VAL A 225 -20.01 -19.55 18.40
C VAL A 225 -19.40 -19.82 17.03
N ARG A 226 -19.29 -18.78 16.20
CA ARG A 226 -18.59 -18.86 14.92
C ARG A 226 -17.09 -18.93 15.15
N LYS A 227 -16.43 -19.93 14.61
CA LYS A 227 -15.00 -20.21 14.85
C LYS A 227 -14.26 -20.58 13.58
N VAL A 228 -12.97 -20.29 13.54
CA VAL A 228 -12.05 -20.90 12.57
C VAL A 228 -11.85 -22.36 12.96
N ILE A 229 -12.33 -23.28 12.13
CA ILE A 229 -12.22 -24.74 12.35
C ILE A 229 -11.14 -25.37 11.48
N GLY A 230 -10.74 -24.71 10.39
CA GLY A 230 -9.73 -25.18 9.45
C GLY A 230 -8.92 -24.06 8.85
N VAL A 231 -7.72 -24.40 8.37
CA VAL A 231 -6.80 -23.53 7.61
C VAL A 231 -6.63 -24.13 6.23
N THR A 232 -6.89 -23.36 5.18
CA THR A 232 -6.75 -23.80 3.79
C THR A 232 -5.33 -24.27 3.52
N SER A 233 -5.19 -25.52 3.11
CA SER A 233 -3.88 -26.16 2.96
C SER A 233 -3.60 -26.55 1.51
N TRP A 234 -4.43 -27.41 0.90
CA TRP A 234 -4.18 -27.90 -0.44
C TRP A 234 -5.45 -28.43 -1.14
N GLY A 235 -5.31 -28.65 -2.44
CA GLY A 235 -6.32 -29.28 -3.29
C GLY A 235 -5.63 -29.94 -4.50
N LYS A 236 -6.37 -30.28 -5.54
CA LYS A 236 -5.77 -30.69 -6.80
C LYS A 236 -5.09 -29.50 -7.48
N ALA A 237 -3.96 -29.77 -8.10
CA ALA A 237 -3.16 -28.77 -8.82
C ALA A 237 -3.99 -28.03 -9.89
N GLY A 238 -3.64 -26.74 -10.12
CA GLY A 238 -4.31 -25.90 -11.11
C GLY A 238 -5.74 -25.51 -10.72
N CYS A 239 -6.03 -25.42 -9.41
CA CYS A 239 -7.39 -25.12 -8.91
C CYS A 239 -8.44 -26.07 -9.48
N ASN A 240 -8.01 -27.31 -9.68
CA ASN A 240 -8.88 -28.35 -10.24
C ASN A 240 -9.90 -28.81 -9.19
N THR A 241 -11.11 -28.32 -9.33
CA THR A 241 -12.22 -28.56 -8.43
C THR A 241 -12.94 -29.90 -8.63
N LYS A 242 -12.34 -30.87 -9.34
CA LYS A 242 -12.84 -32.28 -9.40
C LYS A 242 -12.67 -33.03 -8.09
N ALA A 243 -12.05 -32.40 -7.09
CA ALA A 243 -11.93 -32.92 -5.73
C ALA A 243 -12.07 -31.81 -4.71
N PRO A 244 -12.54 -32.07 -3.48
CA PRO A 244 -12.74 -31.05 -2.45
C PRO A 244 -11.41 -30.47 -1.97
N THR A 245 -11.44 -29.23 -1.48
CA THR A 245 -10.29 -28.59 -0.81
C THR A 245 -10.03 -29.26 0.54
N VAL A 246 -8.76 -29.35 0.91
CA VAL A 246 -8.29 -29.91 2.18
C VAL A 246 -7.75 -28.80 3.08
N PHE A 247 -8.15 -28.82 4.34
CA PHE A 247 -7.84 -27.86 5.38
C PHE A 247 -7.12 -28.55 6.54
N SER A 248 -6.15 -27.91 7.15
CA SER A 248 -5.59 -28.34 8.44
C SER A 248 -6.64 -28.16 9.54
N ASN A 249 -6.94 -29.21 10.32
CA ASN A 249 -7.95 -29.18 11.38
C ASN A 249 -7.43 -28.40 12.60
N VAL A 250 -7.89 -27.17 12.80
CA VAL A 250 -7.43 -26.27 13.87
C VAL A 250 -7.64 -26.89 15.25
N ALA A 251 -8.77 -27.54 15.48
CA ALA A 251 -9.06 -28.21 16.75
C ALA A 251 -8.07 -29.34 17.09
N TYR A 252 -7.55 -30.02 16.09
CA TYR A 252 -6.51 -31.03 16.29
C TYR A 252 -5.18 -30.37 16.69
N TYR A 253 -4.84 -29.24 16.07
CA TYR A 253 -3.58 -28.55 16.24
C TYR A 253 -3.56 -27.51 17.39
N GLU A 254 -4.64 -27.39 18.20
CA GLU A 254 -4.73 -26.43 19.30
C GLU A 254 -3.47 -26.40 20.19
N ARG A 255 -2.97 -27.58 20.60
CA ARG A 255 -1.76 -27.67 21.45
C ARG A 255 -0.48 -27.20 20.73
N ASP A 256 -0.39 -27.46 19.43
CA ASP A 256 0.73 -26.98 18.63
C ASP A 256 0.65 -25.46 18.47
N LEU A 257 -0.55 -24.91 18.23
CA LEU A 257 -0.79 -23.48 18.18
C LEU A 257 -0.45 -22.78 19.50
N ALA A 258 -0.89 -23.36 20.64
CA ALA A 258 -0.55 -22.83 21.96
C ALA A 258 0.97 -22.79 22.17
N LYS A 259 1.70 -23.84 21.78
CA LYS A 259 3.16 -23.87 21.80
C LYS A 259 3.77 -22.83 20.87
N GLY A 260 3.21 -22.68 19.65
CA GLY A 260 3.63 -21.68 18.68
C GLY A 260 3.47 -20.27 19.20
N MET A 261 2.31 -19.95 19.78
CA MET A 261 2.08 -18.63 20.41
C MET A 261 3.05 -18.36 21.56
N ALA A 262 3.28 -19.37 22.42
CA ALA A 262 4.26 -19.26 23.50
C ALA A 262 5.69 -19.06 22.97
N THR A 263 6.06 -19.77 21.91
CA THR A 263 7.36 -19.64 21.22
C THR A 263 7.54 -18.23 20.65
N LEU A 264 6.52 -17.70 19.98
CA LEU A 264 6.55 -16.34 19.44
C LEU A 264 6.69 -15.28 20.53
N GLN A 265 5.99 -15.43 21.65
CA GLN A 265 6.14 -14.55 22.82
C GLN A 265 7.52 -14.67 23.44
N THR A 266 8.02 -15.88 23.62
CA THR A 266 9.35 -16.14 24.17
C THR A 266 10.45 -15.66 23.21
N SER A 267 10.29 -15.89 21.91
CA SER A 267 11.22 -15.40 20.90
C SER A 267 11.29 -13.88 20.89
N ALA A 268 10.15 -13.18 20.95
CA ALA A 268 10.11 -11.72 21.03
C ALA A 268 10.82 -11.21 22.30
N LEU A 269 10.63 -11.86 23.46
CA LEU A 269 11.30 -11.50 24.71
C LEU A 269 12.81 -11.79 24.69
N ILE A 270 13.23 -12.91 24.09
CA ILE A 270 14.64 -13.28 23.94
C ILE A 270 15.31 -12.40 22.87
N LEU A 271 14.62 -12.16 21.76
CA LEU A 271 15.09 -11.29 20.70
C LEU A 271 15.25 -9.86 21.20
N ASN A 272 14.31 -9.32 21.98
CA ASN A 272 14.42 -7.98 22.57
C ASN A 272 15.65 -7.78 23.47
N ARG A 273 16.21 -8.85 24.07
CA ARG A 273 17.48 -8.76 24.82
C ARG A 273 18.73 -8.73 23.94
N ALA A 274 18.63 -9.22 22.72
CA ALA A 274 19.76 -9.35 21.77
C ALA A 274 19.50 -8.71 20.41
N MET A 275 18.30 -8.16 20.17
CA MET A 275 17.94 -7.41 18.98
C MET A 275 18.65 -6.06 18.92
N PRO A 276 18.77 -5.46 17.73
CA PRO A 276 19.15 -4.07 17.61
C PRO A 276 18.22 -3.18 18.43
N SER A 277 18.72 -2.11 18.98
CA SER A 277 17.90 -1.08 19.62
C SER A 277 18.24 0.29 19.06
N ILE A 278 17.24 1.14 19.00
CA ILE A 278 17.39 2.52 18.51
C ILE A 278 17.89 3.37 19.69
N THR A 279 18.98 4.09 19.49
CA THR A 279 19.55 5.02 20.47
C THR A 279 19.28 6.48 20.10
N SER A 280 18.95 6.75 18.82
CA SER A 280 18.45 8.03 18.33
C SER A 280 17.46 7.77 17.22
N GLU A 281 16.27 8.37 17.31
CA GLU A 281 15.18 8.12 16.36
C GLU A 281 15.54 8.53 14.93
N PRO A 282 15.08 7.79 13.91
CA PRO A 282 15.18 8.19 12.52
C PRO A 282 14.43 9.50 12.25
N SER A 283 14.83 10.20 11.22
CA SER A 283 14.19 11.46 10.80
C SER A 283 14.20 11.64 9.29
N ILE A 284 13.27 12.45 8.78
CA ILE A 284 13.27 12.87 7.38
C ILE A 284 13.73 14.31 7.32
N GLN A 285 14.74 14.57 6.48
CA GLN A 285 15.23 15.90 6.16
C GLN A 285 14.78 16.27 4.75
N ALA A 286 14.08 17.40 4.62
CA ALA A 286 13.69 17.95 3.34
C ALA A 286 14.81 18.82 2.77
N GLY A 287 15.19 18.56 1.54
CA GLY A 287 16.11 19.36 0.73
C GLY A 287 15.36 20.06 -0.42
N SER A 288 16.11 20.75 -1.27
CA SER A 288 15.55 21.32 -2.50
C SER A 288 15.23 20.21 -3.50
N GLY A 289 13.94 19.87 -3.62
CA GLY A 289 13.47 18.81 -4.52
C GLY A 289 13.86 17.39 -4.14
N SER A 290 14.17 17.13 -2.87
CA SER A 290 14.50 15.79 -2.39
C SER A 290 14.11 15.60 -0.92
N LEU A 291 13.93 14.35 -0.53
CA LEU A 291 13.80 13.93 0.86
C LEU A 291 14.93 12.96 1.19
N THR A 292 15.58 13.17 2.32
CA THR A 292 16.62 12.26 2.83
C THR A 292 16.16 11.66 4.14
N CYS A 293 16.15 10.34 4.21
CA CYS A 293 15.89 9.61 5.43
C CYS A 293 17.19 9.37 6.20
N ASN A 294 17.28 9.96 7.38
CA ASN A 294 18.37 9.72 8.31
C ASN A 294 18.01 8.52 9.19
N ALA A 295 18.85 7.51 9.19
CA ALA A 295 18.59 6.25 9.88
C ALA A 295 18.60 6.38 11.43
N GLY A 296 18.98 7.52 11.99
CA GLY A 296 19.20 7.68 13.41
C GLY A 296 20.45 6.91 13.89
N ALA A 297 20.53 6.69 15.18
CA ALA A 297 21.61 5.91 15.80
C ALA A 297 21.07 4.59 16.38
N TRP A 298 21.89 3.55 16.30
CA TRP A 298 21.53 2.19 16.69
C TRP A 298 22.54 1.61 17.66
N SER A 299 22.12 0.62 18.43
CA SER A 299 22.99 -0.10 19.35
C SER A 299 24.18 -0.77 18.64
N THR A 300 25.28 -0.95 19.33
CA THR A 300 26.52 -1.51 18.80
C THR A 300 26.41 -2.95 18.32
N ASN A 301 25.34 -3.67 18.70
CA ASN A 301 25.06 -5.02 18.23
C ASN A 301 24.26 -5.05 16.92
N THR A 302 23.93 -3.90 16.32
CA THR A 302 23.29 -3.81 15.02
C THR A 302 24.32 -4.10 13.93
N SER A 303 24.09 -5.15 13.14
CA SER A 303 25.01 -5.57 12.07
C SER A 303 24.68 -4.97 10.70
N LYS A 304 23.42 -4.59 10.48
CA LYS A 304 22.94 -4.00 9.23
C LYS A 304 21.86 -2.97 9.54
N ILE A 305 21.89 -1.86 8.82
CA ILE A 305 20.82 -0.87 8.82
C ILE A 305 20.36 -0.73 7.37
N GLU A 306 19.07 -0.87 7.15
CA GLU A 306 18.41 -0.64 5.86
C GLU A 306 17.45 0.52 5.97
N VAL A 307 17.43 1.34 4.92
CA VAL A 307 16.47 2.44 4.74
C VAL A 307 15.59 2.07 3.55
N VAL A 308 14.29 2.15 3.73
CA VAL A 308 13.32 1.85 2.68
C VAL A 308 12.32 2.98 2.60
N TRP A 309 12.12 3.51 1.40
CA TRP A 309 11.07 4.47 1.14
C TRP A 309 9.84 3.78 0.56
N ASN A 310 8.67 4.13 1.10
CA ASN A 310 7.37 3.79 0.54
C ASN A 310 6.76 5.05 -0.07
N ALA A 311 6.40 4.96 -1.34
CA ALA A 311 5.65 5.99 -2.06
C ALA A 311 4.23 5.47 -2.35
N PRO A 312 3.20 6.35 -2.41
CA PRO A 312 1.79 5.96 -2.50
C PRO A 312 1.38 5.16 -3.75
N TRP A 313 2.14 5.25 -4.83
CA TRP A 313 1.79 4.64 -6.13
C TRP A 313 2.39 3.27 -6.37
N SER A 314 3.35 2.86 -5.57
CA SER A 314 3.98 1.55 -5.67
C SER A 314 4.67 1.25 -4.35
N ILE A 315 4.47 0.06 -3.83
CA ILE A 315 5.31 -0.49 -2.76
C ILE A 315 6.65 -0.85 -3.43
N TRP A 316 7.45 0.13 -3.77
CA TRP A 316 8.80 -0.12 -4.25
C TRP A 316 9.82 0.13 -3.15
N LYS A 317 10.75 -0.76 -3.08
CA LYS A 317 11.82 -0.76 -2.11
C LYS A 317 13.06 -0.09 -2.73
N THR A 318 13.51 1.03 -2.19
CA THR A 318 14.82 1.56 -2.53
C THR A 318 15.67 1.64 -1.29
N THR A 319 16.91 1.17 -1.40
CA THR A 319 17.94 1.30 -0.35
C THR A 319 18.66 2.64 -0.44
N ASN A 320 18.34 3.47 -1.43
CA ASN A 320 18.87 4.82 -1.49
C ASN A 320 18.19 5.67 -0.39
N PRO A 321 18.94 6.24 0.56
CA PRO A 321 18.37 7.05 1.63
C PRO A 321 17.75 8.36 1.11
N THR A 322 18.00 8.75 -0.14
CA THR A 322 17.48 9.98 -0.72
C THR A 322 16.57 9.67 -1.90
N VAL A 323 15.37 10.25 -1.88
CA VAL A 323 14.41 10.23 -3.00
C VAL A 323 14.28 11.62 -3.58
N THR A 324 14.23 11.70 -4.92
CA THR A 324 13.96 12.94 -5.64
C THR A 324 12.46 13.16 -5.74
N LEU A 325 12.01 14.34 -5.34
CA LEU A 325 10.62 14.75 -5.50
C LEU A 325 10.35 15.15 -6.96
N PRO A 326 9.11 15.03 -7.44
CA PRO A 326 8.73 15.60 -8.72
C PRO A 326 8.97 17.11 -8.69
N VAL A 327 9.37 17.69 -9.83
CA VAL A 327 9.62 19.14 -9.98
C VAL A 327 8.41 19.96 -9.52
N ARG A 328 7.21 19.41 -9.68
CA ARG A 328 5.96 20.01 -9.24
C ARG A 328 5.03 18.90 -8.75
N ASN A 329 4.75 18.88 -7.45
CA ASN A 329 3.81 17.94 -6.86
C ASN A 329 2.37 18.41 -7.18
N LEU A 330 1.60 17.58 -7.87
CA LEU A 330 0.24 17.91 -8.29
C LEU A 330 -0.84 17.50 -7.29
N ILE A 331 -0.49 16.60 -6.37
CA ILE A 331 -1.37 16.13 -5.30
C ILE A 331 -0.59 16.08 -3.99
N GLU A 332 -1.28 16.25 -2.88
CA GLU A 332 -0.68 16.04 -1.57
C GLU A 332 -0.27 14.58 -1.43
N THR A 333 0.99 14.34 -1.08
CA THR A 333 1.58 13.01 -1.10
C THR A 333 2.33 12.74 0.20
N LYS A 334 1.95 11.68 0.89
CA LYS A 334 2.68 11.20 2.08
C LYS A 334 3.82 10.28 1.64
N TYR A 335 5.04 10.63 2.04
CA TYR A 335 6.23 9.80 1.89
C TYR A 335 6.59 9.19 3.24
N THR A 336 6.82 7.90 3.25
CA THR A 336 7.17 7.16 4.46
C THR A 336 8.54 6.51 4.28
N CYS A 337 9.41 6.73 5.25
CA CYS A 337 10.68 6.04 5.34
C CYS A 337 10.62 5.02 6.48
N VAL A 338 10.97 3.78 6.18
CA VAL A 338 11.14 2.70 7.14
C VAL A 338 12.63 2.42 7.31
N VAL A 339 13.13 2.56 8.52
CA VAL A 339 14.52 2.24 8.87
C VAL A 339 14.52 0.94 9.66
N THR A 340 15.21 -0.06 9.14
CA THR A 340 15.30 -1.40 9.73
C THR A 340 16.73 -1.70 10.16
N GLY A 341 16.93 -1.86 11.45
CA GLY A 341 18.16 -2.40 12.01
C GLY A 341 18.06 -3.89 12.22
N SER A 342 19.08 -4.64 11.80
CA SER A 342 19.11 -6.10 11.90
C SER A 342 20.40 -6.64 12.48
N ASN A 343 20.32 -7.81 13.10
CA ASN A 343 21.44 -8.66 13.47
C ASN A 343 21.01 -10.14 13.41
N ARG A 344 21.90 -11.07 13.80
CA ARG A 344 21.60 -12.51 13.80
C ARG A 344 20.40 -12.93 14.66
N ASN A 345 19.93 -12.06 15.57
CA ASN A 345 18.86 -12.35 16.52
C ASN A 345 17.52 -11.75 16.11
N GLY A 346 17.49 -10.92 15.05
CA GLY A 346 16.26 -10.35 14.52
C GLY A 346 16.41 -8.94 13.99
N THR A 347 15.28 -8.32 13.71
CA THR A 347 15.15 -6.98 13.14
C THR A 347 14.24 -6.12 13.99
N ILE A 348 14.54 -4.82 14.05
CA ILE A 348 13.65 -3.77 14.56
C ILE A 348 13.51 -2.71 13.48
N SER A 349 12.28 -2.27 13.22
CA SER A 349 11.98 -1.21 12.26
C SER A 349 11.37 0.00 12.95
N ARG A 350 11.63 1.17 12.37
CA ARG A 350 10.98 2.44 12.71
C ARG A 350 10.53 3.12 11.44
N GLU A 351 9.36 3.68 11.51
CA GLU A 351 8.74 4.41 10.43
C GLU A 351 8.70 5.89 10.77
N VAL A 352 9.11 6.73 9.82
CA VAL A 352 8.94 8.18 9.86
C VAL A 352 8.32 8.64 8.57
N SER A 353 7.42 9.61 8.62
CA SER A 353 6.74 10.07 7.43
C SER A 353 6.68 11.59 7.34
N VAL A 354 6.58 12.10 6.12
CA VAL A 354 6.39 13.50 5.81
C VAL A 354 5.34 13.64 4.72
N THR A 355 4.45 14.60 4.88
CA THR A 355 3.48 14.95 3.83
C THR A 355 4.07 16.05 2.95
N VAL A 356 4.22 15.75 1.66
CA VAL A 356 4.62 16.72 0.64
C VAL A 356 3.35 17.38 0.10
N PRO A 357 3.14 18.67 0.34
CA PRO A 357 1.92 19.36 -0.09
C PRO A 357 1.87 19.50 -1.60
N VAL A 358 0.69 19.88 -2.11
CA VAL A 358 0.55 20.33 -3.50
C VAL A 358 1.48 21.51 -3.75
N ALA A 359 2.13 21.53 -4.91
CA ALA A 359 2.95 22.67 -5.35
C ALA A 359 2.12 23.97 -5.33
N PRO A 360 2.72 25.14 -5.13
CA PRO A 360 1.99 26.40 -5.09
C PRO A 360 1.10 26.60 -6.31
N THR A 361 -0.14 26.99 -6.09
CA THR A 361 -1.11 27.32 -7.14
C THR A 361 -1.61 28.72 -6.85
N ALA A 362 -1.39 29.63 -7.80
CA ALA A 362 -1.81 31.03 -7.63
C ALA A 362 -3.31 31.21 -7.84
N ALA A 363 -3.91 32.04 -7.02
CA ALA A 363 -5.26 32.59 -7.22
C ALA A 363 -5.22 33.87 -8.06
N THR A 364 -4.17 34.67 -7.91
CA THR A 364 -3.94 35.90 -8.69
C THR A 364 -2.51 35.95 -9.25
N SER A 365 -2.27 36.76 -10.26
CA SER A 365 -0.91 37.09 -10.74
C SER A 365 -0.32 38.21 -9.90
N PRO A 366 1.03 38.36 -9.85
CA PRO A 366 1.64 39.55 -9.29
C PRO A 366 1.25 40.78 -10.10
N ARG A 367 1.27 41.96 -9.49
CA ARG A 367 0.86 43.19 -10.13
C ARG A 367 1.87 44.30 -9.83
N ILE A 368 2.33 45.01 -10.88
CA ILE A 368 3.07 46.25 -10.71
C ILE A 368 2.05 47.38 -10.58
N GLU A 369 2.16 48.17 -9.52
CA GLU A 369 1.23 49.27 -9.21
C GLU A 369 1.61 50.49 -10.06
N VAL A 370 1.08 50.55 -11.27
CA VAL A 370 1.28 51.65 -12.25
C VAL A 370 -0.05 51.95 -12.97
N SER A 371 -0.20 53.17 -13.43
CA SER A 371 -1.40 53.62 -14.15
C SER A 371 -1.45 53.22 -15.62
N THR A 372 -0.30 52.89 -16.22
CA THR A 372 -0.17 52.56 -17.64
C THR A 372 0.85 51.45 -17.84
N TRP A 373 0.76 50.68 -18.92
CA TRP A 373 1.71 49.62 -19.27
C TRP A 373 3.05 50.14 -19.80
N THR A 374 3.13 51.45 -20.14
CA THR A 374 4.38 52.14 -20.47
C THR A 374 4.59 53.26 -19.47
N ILE A 375 5.69 53.24 -18.76
CA ILE A 375 6.03 54.23 -17.74
C ILE A 375 7.28 55.02 -18.13
N ASN A 376 7.29 56.26 -17.72
CA ASN A 376 8.49 57.11 -17.74
C ASN A 376 8.75 57.56 -16.30
N PRO A 377 9.48 56.75 -15.51
CA PRO A 377 9.62 56.99 -14.07
C PRO A 377 10.48 58.24 -13.81
N THR A 378 10.20 58.89 -12.67
CA THR A 378 11.08 59.94 -12.14
C THR A 378 12.25 59.31 -11.38
N LEU A 379 13.41 59.90 -11.47
CA LEU A 379 14.58 59.45 -10.70
C LEU A 379 14.23 59.46 -9.19
N ASN A 380 14.62 58.38 -8.52
CA ASN A 380 14.26 58.06 -7.13
C ASN A 380 12.78 57.74 -6.85
N GLN A 381 11.97 57.62 -7.89
CA GLN A 381 10.60 57.09 -7.73
C GLN A 381 10.65 55.64 -7.29
N SER A 382 9.79 55.25 -6.34
CA SER A 382 9.58 53.86 -5.95
C SER A 382 8.45 53.24 -6.74
N ILE A 383 8.67 52.07 -7.33
CA ILE A 383 7.66 51.28 -8.00
C ILE A 383 7.41 50.01 -7.16
N THR A 384 6.16 49.70 -6.95
CA THR A 384 5.76 48.59 -6.08
C THR A 384 5.20 47.44 -6.89
N CYS A 385 5.52 46.20 -6.47
CA CYS A 385 4.94 44.96 -6.94
C CYS A 385 4.13 44.31 -5.83
N THR A 386 2.85 44.15 -6.07
CA THR A 386 1.95 43.40 -5.18
C THR A 386 2.11 41.91 -5.47
N PRO A 387 2.41 41.08 -4.46
CA PRO A 387 2.56 39.66 -4.65
C PRO A 387 1.23 38.99 -5.04
N PRO A 388 1.28 37.83 -5.70
CA PRO A 388 0.08 37.05 -5.96
C PRO A 388 -0.49 36.49 -4.65
N THR A 389 -1.78 36.19 -4.63
CA THR A 389 -2.38 35.34 -3.61
C THR A 389 -2.28 33.88 -4.06
N TRP A 390 -2.13 32.99 -3.10
CA TRP A 390 -2.00 31.56 -3.35
C TRP A 390 -3.27 30.82 -2.90
N ARG A 391 -3.69 29.84 -3.69
CA ARG A 391 -4.77 28.89 -3.28
C ARG A 391 -4.23 27.82 -2.36
N THR A 392 -2.93 27.52 -2.47
CA THR A 392 -2.23 26.54 -1.64
C THR A 392 -1.75 27.21 -0.37
N THR A 393 -1.91 26.54 0.78
CA THR A 393 -1.38 27.00 2.07
C THR A 393 0.13 26.77 2.20
N GLN A 394 0.73 27.44 3.19
CA GLN A 394 2.17 27.28 3.52
C GLN A 394 3.12 27.58 2.35
N VAL A 395 2.82 28.62 1.57
CA VAL A 395 3.69 29.08 0.48
C VAL A 395 4.55 30.23 0.96
N SER A 396 5.87 30.08 0.88
CA SER A 396 6.83 31.18 0.99
C SER A 396 6.84 31.96 -0.32
N THR A 397 6.74 33.27 -0.27
CA THR A 397 6.75 34.14 -1.44
C THR A 397 7.95 35.06 -1.41
N SER A 398 8.72 35.11 -2.48
CA SER A 398 9.74 36.12 -2.72
C SER A 398 9.43 36.90 -3.99
N LEU A 399 9.85 38.15 -4.02
CA LEU A 399 9.73 39.06 -5.16
C LEU A 399 11.10 39.52 -5.60
N ALA A 400 11.31 39.61 -6.89
CA ALA A 400 12.54 40.19 -7.47
C ALA A 400 12.23 40.94 -8.76
N TRP A 401 13.03 41.96 -9.05
CA TRP A 401 12.88 42.84 -10.17
C TRP A 401 13.96 42.61 -11.19
N TYR A 402 13.57 42.58 -12.46
CA TYR A 402 14.47 42.28 -13.57
C TYR A 402 14.24 43.23 -14.74
N ALA A 403 15.27 43.46 -15.52
CA ALA A 403 15.21 44.16 -16.79
C ALA A 403 15.56 43.23 -17.97
N THR A 404 14.80 43.33 -19.05
CA THR A 404 15.06 42.57 -20.29
C THR A 404 14.66 43.34 -21.52
N SER A 405 15.33 43.09 -22.66
CA SER A 405 14.90 43.53 -23.98
C SER A 405 14.03 42.49 -24.69
N ALA A 406 14.00 41.25 -24.16
CA ALA A 406 13.23 40.16 -24.74
C ALA A 406 11.75 40.24 -24.38
N THR A 407 10.92 39.55 -25.16
CA THR A 407 9.50 39.33 -24.84
C THR A 407 9.33 38.22 -23.80
N SER A 408 10.35 37.39 -23.59
CA SER A 408 10.36 36.35 -22.55
C SER A 408 10.74 36.96 -21.22
N LEU A 409 9.95 36.63 -20.17
CA LEU A 409 10.17 37.04 -18.79
C LEU A 409 10.97 35.97 -18.03
N ASP A 410 12.05 35.49 -18.59
CA ASP A 410 12.93 34.49 -18.00
C ASP A 410 14.03 35.16 -17.15
N PRO A 411 14.05 34.94 -15.81
CA PRO A 411 15.05 35.54 -14.94
C PRO A 411 16.48 35.04 -15.23
N SER A 412 16.65 33.89 -15.88
CA SER A 412 17.99 33.36 -16.24
C SER A 412 18.67 34.15 -17.35
N THR A 413 17.89 34.86 -18.18
CA THR A 413 18.39 35.69 -19.31
C THR A 413 18.23 37.18 -19.07
N ALA A 414 17.69 37.58 -17.94
CA ALA A 414 17.42 38.97 -17.57
C ALA A 414 18.42 39.51 -16.56
N THR A 415 18.52 40.83 -16.48
CA THR A 415 19.35 41.50 -15.48
C THR A 415 18.58 41.70 -14.19
N LEU A 416 19.06 41.16 -13.08
CA LEU A 416 18.50 41.40 -11.74
C LEU A 416 18.74 42.86 -11.34
N LEU A 417 17.70 43.57 -10.93
CA LEU A 417 17.75 44.96 -10.49
C LEU A 417 17.62 45.10 -8.98
N GLY A 418 16.94 44.19 -8.32
CA GLY A 418 16.73 44.20 -6.88
C GLY A 418 15.77 43.14 -6.42
N GLU A 419 15.66 42.95 -5.10
CA GLU A 419 14.76 42.04 -4.45
C GLU A 419 13.75 42.78 -3.57
N GLY A 420 12.60 42.16 -3.30
CA GLY A 420 11.54 42.75 -2.50
C GLY A 420 10.37 43.32 -3.29
N SER A 421 9.39 43.85 -2.58
CA SER A 421 8.15 44.39 -3.16
C SER A 421 8.28 45.78 -3.78
N SER A 422 9.40 46.45 -3.58
CA SER A 422 9.60 47.81 -4.08
C SER A 422 10.97 47.94 -4.73
N LEU A 423 11.02 48.65 -5.87
CA LEU A 423 12.22 49.02 -6.58
C LEU A 423 12.32 50.55 -6.68
N VAL A 424 13.42 51.12 -6.21
CA VAL A 424 13.72 52.54 -6.38
C VAL A 424 14.38 52.75 -7.72
N MET A 425 13.84 53.64 -8.55
CA MET A 425 14.32 53.99 -9.89
C MET A 425 15.54 54.92 -9.78
N SER A 426 16.66 54.36 -9.32
CA SER A 426 17.94 55.06 -9.13
C SER A 426 18.74 55.16 -10.42
N GLU A 427 19.79 55.97 -10.43
CA GLU A 427 20.78 56.04 -11.53
C GLU A 427 21.39 54.66 -11.82
N ALA A 428 21.62 53.84 -10.78
CA ALA A 428 22.13 52.48 -10.95
C ALA A 428 21.13 51.59 -11.67
N VAL A 429 19.82 51.69 -11.35
CA VAL A 429 18.75 50.96 -12.05
C VAL A 429 18.61 51.44 -13.48
N GLU A 430 18.68 52.76 -13.72
CA GLU A 430 18.68 53.36 -15.06
C GLU A 430 19.84 52.80 -15.92
N ALA A 431 21.04 52.78 -15.38
CA ALA A 431 22.23 52.25 -16.05
C ALA A 431 22.09 50.73 -16.33
N ALA A 432 21.54 49.97 -15.40
CA ALA A 432 21.32 48.53 -15.58
C ALA A 432 20.21 48.22 -16.60
N MET A 433 19.31 49.17 -16.86
CA MET A 433 18.28 49.10 -17.90
C MET A 433 18.77 49.56 -19.29
N ALA A 434 20.01 50.04 -19.44
CA ALA A 434 20.52 50.47 -20.73
C ALA A 434 20.37 49.36 -21.81
N GLY A 435 19.72 49.70 -22.93
CA GLY A 435 19.41 48.74 -24.01
C GLY A 435 18.27 47.76 -23.70
N LYS A 436 17.54 47.93 -22.60
CA LYS A 436 16.40 47.12 -22.20
C LYS A 436 15.16 48.01 -22.09
N THR A 437 14.02 47.44 -22.44
CA THR A 437 12.77 48.17 -22.49
C THR A 437 11.72 47.67 -21.50
N ASN A 438 11.90 46.44 -21.00
CA ASN A 438 10.91 45.82 -20.13
C ASN A 438 11.46 45.65 -18.72
N LEU A 439 10.73 46.19 -17.75
CA LEU A 439 10.88 45.97 -16.32
C LEU A 439 9.86 44.96 -15.88
N PHE A 440 10.27 43.87 -15.29
CA PHE A 440 9.31 42.91 -14.74
C PHE A 440 9.59 42.55 -13.30
N CYS A 441 8.48 42.29 -12.57
CA CYS A 441 8.47 41.74 -11.24
C CYS A 441 8.17 40.26 -11.33
N MET A 442 9.04 39.43 -10.77
CA MET A 442 8.89 37.99 -10.63
C MET A 442 8.52 37.65 -9.20
N ALA A 443 7.39 37.02 -9.04
CA ALA A 443 6.98 36.39 -7.79
C ALA A 443 7.31 34.90 -7.82
N THR A 444 8.11 34.44 -6.87
CA THR A 444 8.42 33.02 -6.69
C THR A 444 7.71 32.52 -5.46
N GLY A 445 6.75 31.61 -5.64
CA GLY A 445 6.10 30.87 -4.57
C GLY A 445 6.73 29.50 -4.43
N SER A 446 7.07 29.11 -3.22
CA SER A 446 7.71 27.81 -2.94
C SER A 446 7.15 27.16 -1.69
N ASN A 447 7.05 25.85 -1.73
CA ASN A 447 6.84 24.96 -0.59
C ASN A 447 7.56 23.63 -0.87
N LEU A 448 7.42 22.64 0.01
CA LEU A 448 8.05 21.33 -0.18
C LEU A 448 7.56 20.62 -1.45
N GLY A 449 6.35 20.90 -1.92
CA GLY A 449 5.75 20.32 -3.14
C GLY A 449 6.25 20.92 -4.44
N GLY A 450 7.06 22.00 -4.40
CA GLY A 450 7.65 22.59 -5.60
C GLY A 450 7.76 24.10 -5.57
N VAL A 451 8.16 24.64 -6.72
CA VAL A 451 8.38 26.07 -6.95
C VAL A 451 7.57 26.51 -8.16
N VAL A 452 6.89 27.65 -8.03
CA VAL A 452 6.13 28.28 -9.12
C VAL A 452 6.59 29.72 -9.25
N ARG A 453 6.86 30.18 -10.47
CA ARG A 453 7.23 31.54 -10.81
C ARG A 453 6.15 32.21 -11.65
N LEU A 454 5.79 33.42 -11.29
CA LEU A 454 4.82 34.26 -12.00
C LEU A 454 5.41 35.63 -12.20
N ALA A 455 5.23 36.20 -13.37
CA ALA A 455 5.78 37.54 -13.67
C ALA A 455 4.68 38.46 -14.21
N THR A 456 4.89 39.75 -13.99
CA THR A 456 4.20 40.85 -14.65
C THR A 456 5.21 41.89 -15.05
N TYR A 457 4.99 42.63 -16.13
CA TYR A 457 5.94 43.60 -16.64
C TYR A 457 5.28 44.89 -17.06
N VAL A 458 6.12 45.93 -17.17
CA VAL A 458 5.82 47.21 -17.79
C VAL A 458 6.94 47.61 -18.72
N THR A 459 6.64 48.37 -19.75
CA THR A 459 7.63 48.97 -20.61
C THR A 459 8.12 50.28 -19.99
N VAL A 460 9.45 50.50 -19.96
CA VAL A 460 10.05 51.67 -19.34
C VAL A 460 10.72 52.51 -20.44
N THR A 461 10.43 53.78 -20.42
CA THR A 461 11.09 54.77 -21.29
C THR A 461 12.30 55.38 -20.57
N LEU A 462 13.44 55.35 -21.24
CA LEU A 462 14.68 55.96 -20.78
C LEU A 462 14.98 57.26 -21.56
N PRO A 463 15.71 58.24 -20.99
CA PRO A 463 16.17 58.29 -19.60
C PRO A 463 15.05 58.59 -18.63
N PHE A 464 15.32 58.35 -17.31
CA PHE A 464 14.35 58.70 -16.27
C PHE A 464 14.17 60.25 -16.19
N ARG A 465 12.98 60.68 -15.78
CA ARG A 465 12.74 62.11 -15.54
C ARG A 465 13.56 62.55 -14.35
N LYS A 466 14.19 63.74 -14.49
CA LYS A 466 14.89 64.40 -13.39
C LYS A 466 13.90 65.07 -12.42
#